data_f1439fd460bddb0544274679b805e83c
#
_entry.id   f1439fd460bddb0544274679b805e83c
#
_cell.length_a   1.000
_cell.length_b   1.000
_cell.length_c   1.000
_cell.angle_alpha   90.00
_cell.angle_beta   90.00
_cell.angle_gamma   90.00
#
_symmetry.space_group_name_H-M   'P 1'
#
loop_
_entity.id
_entity.type
_entity.pdbx_description
1 polymer ?
#
loop_
_entity_poly.entity_id
_entity_poly.type
_entity_poly.pdbx_seq_one_letter_code
_entity_poly.pdbx_strand_id
1 'polypeptide(L)'
;MSLDAIVIGSGIGGLTAAAMLARYGMRVLVCESHAIAGGAAHSFQRRGFTFDSGPSFYCGLGKQRPSLNPLRQVLDVLGESLQVVPYDPMGHYHFPDGTFPVYSNAERYREAVARITPEGAKELERFEKRLLPLYEALRDVPTIALRADWQLIPVLVGRYLPSLLKMLPHLGIIQGSVGDVMDKEVRDPWVRRLIDLECFLLSGLKAHGTIAPEVAFMLGERTRAGVEYPVGGSGAIVDALVRGLKRWGGELRLNAHVEQILVEAGKAVGVRLRNGDVLKAPIVISNATIWDTYGGTHSRAPLLRKEDLPQSYRESALKTPAVDSFMHLHLGIRAERLEGLTGHHVVVHNASQDITEPGNTCMISIPSVWDANLAPEGHHVVHAYTLEPFEGWQRDEAYEQRKKERSQPLFRALERVIPDIRQRLVLELIGTPLSHSYYLRRYQGTYGPAIAAGKAMFPGCQTPLPGLYRVGDSTMPGIGVPAVAASGILCANTLVMPQQTSELLVNLGKN
;
A
#
# COMPACT_ATOMS: atom_id res chain seq x y z
N MET A 1 -29.94 -6.46 -16.65
CA MET A 1 -30.07 -5.27 -15.78
C MET A 1 -28.86 -4.36 -16.04
N SER A 2 -29.04 -3.04 -16.07
CA SER A 2 -27.94 -2.10 -16.32
C SER A 2 -27.02 -1.97 -15.10
N LEU A 3 -25.70 -1.88 -15.31
CA LEU A 3 -24.71 -1.57 -14.26
C LEU A 3 -24.78 -0.07 -13.92
N ASP A 4 -24.54 0.25 -12.65
CA ASP A 4 -24.41 1.63 -12.19
C ASP A 4 -22.93 2.07 -12.21
N ALA A 5 -22.00 1.16 -11.95
CA ALA A 5 -20.56 1.42 -12.02
C ALA A 5 -19.75 0.20 -12.50
N ILE A 6 -18.66 0.49 -13.21
CA ILE A 6 -17.62 -0.49 -13.58
C ILE A 6 -16.29 -0.04 -12.96
N VAL A 7 -15.62 -0.97 -12.27
CA VAL A 7 -14.29 -0.73 -11.69
C VAL A 7 -13.24 -1.53 -12.46
N ILE A 8 -12.20 -0.86 -12.92
CA ILE A 8 -11.09 -1.45 -13.66
C ILE A 8 -9.97 -1.81 -12.69
N GLY A 9 -9.74 -3.10 -12.49
CA GLY A 9 -8.71 -3.65 -11.60
C GLY A 9 -9.19 -3.90 -10.17
N SER A 10 -8.86 -5.07 -9.65
CA SER A 10 -9.23 -5.57 -8.32
C SER A 10 -8.14 -5.36 -7.25
N GLY A 11 -7.26 -4.37 -7.40
CA GLY A 11 -6.38 -3.96 -6.30
C GLY A 11 -7.19 -3.43 -5.12
N ILE A 12 -6.56 -3.28 -3.95
CA ILE A 12 -7.25 -2.87 -2.70
C ILE A 12 -8.12 -1.62 -2.90
N GLY A 13 -7.61 -0.57 -3.59
CA GLY A 13 -8.38 0.65 -3.85
C GLY A 13 -9.64 0.39 -4.69
N GLY A 14 -9.52 -0.40 -5.75
CA GLY A 14 -10.63 -0.77 -6.63
C GLY A 14 -11.68 -1.64 -5.92
N LEU A 15 -11.24 -2.66 -5.18
CA LEU A 15 -12.13 -3.52 -4.39
C LEU A 15 -12.84 -2.72 -3.29
N THR A 16 -12.12 -1.81 -2.61
CA THR A 16 -12.72 -0.94 -1.60
C THR A 16 -13.80 -0.05 -2.19
N ALA A 17 -13.51 0.65 -3.30
CA ALA A 17 -14.49 1.51 -3.96
C ALA A 17 -15.72 0.70 -4.40
N ALA A 18 -15.49 -0.46 -5.05
CA ALA A 18 -16.56 -1.33 -5.51
C ALA A 18 -17.45 -1.86 -4.37
N ALA A 19 -16.82 -2.37 -3.30
CA ALA A 19 -17.54 -2.93 -2.16
C ALA A 19 -18.34 -1.87 -1.40
N MET A 20 -17.78 -0.66 -1.25
CA MET A 20 -18.49 0.49 -0.66
C MET A 20 -19.69 0.91 -1.51
N LEU A 21 -19.53 1.02 -2.83
CA LEU A 21 -20.63 1.36 -3.73
C LEU A 21 -21.74 0.27 -3.72
N ALA A 22 -21.35 -1.01 -3.70
CA ALA A 22 -22.29 -2.11 -3.54
C ALA A 22 -23.03 -2.02 -2.18
N ARG A 23 -22.33 -1.66 -1.11
CA ARG A 23 -22.90 -1.42 0.22
C ARG A 23 -23.90 -0.27 0.22
N TYR A 24 -23.72 0.74 -0.63
CA TYR A 24 -24.67 1.82 -0.88
C TYR A 24 -25.82 1.44 -1.82
N GLY A 25 -25.90 0.18 -2.28
CA GLY A 25 -26.99 -0.34 -3.10
C GLY A 25 -26.77 -0.19 -4.61
N MET A 26 -25.59 0.19 -5.09
CA MET A 26 -25.26 0.29 -6.51
C MET A 26 -24.90 -1.08 -7.10
N ARG A 27 -25.26 -1.31 -8.36
CA ARG A 27 -24.85 -2.50 -9.14
C ARG A 27 -23.47 -2.28 -9.73
N VAL A 28 -22.48 -2.91 -9.13
CA VAL A 28 -21.09 -2.70 -9.45
C VAL A 28 -20.45 -3.98 -10.02
N LEU A 29 -19.71 -3.83 -11.11
CA LEU A 29 -18.87 -4.88 -11.68
C LEU A 29 -17.40 -4.47 -11.60
N VAL A 30 -16.57 -5.32 -10.98
CA VAL A 30 -15.11 -5.21 -11.04
C VAL A 30 -14.58 -6.08 -12.15
N CYS A 31 -13.81 -5.51 -13.10
CA CYS A 31 -13.11 -6.22 -14.16
C CYS A 31 -11.64 -6.34 -13.81
N GLU A 32 -11.17 -7.58 -13.59
CA GLU A 32 -9.77 -7.89 -13.26
C GLU A 32 -9.10 -8.63 -14.42
N SER A 33 -7.92 -8.16 -14.82
CA SER A 33 -7.17 -8.74 -15.94
C SER A 33 -6.49 -10.06 -15.62
N HIS A 34 -6.20 -10.30 -14.35
CA HIS A 34 -5.53 -11.49 -13.85
C HIS A 34 -6.53 -12.59 -13.44
N ALA A 35 -6.05 -13.82 -13.29
CA ALA A 35 -6.84 -14.94 -12.76
C ALA A 35 -6.97 -14.90 -11.23
N ILE A 36 -6.26 -13.99 -10.55
CA ILE A 36 -6.24 -13.81 -9.10
C ILE A 36 -6.56 -12.34 -8.81
N ALA A 37 -7.48 -12.07 -7.88
CA ALA A 37 -7.79 -10.74 -7.43
C ALA A 37 -6.72 -10.18 -6.48
N GLY A 38 -6.65 -8.85 -6.32
CA GLY A 38 -5.87 -8.19 -5.28
C GLY A 38 -4.77 -7.27 -5.78
N GLY A 39 -4.44 -7.30 -7.08
CA GLY A 39 -3.35 -6.46 -7.60
C GLY A 39 -2.03 -6.76 -6.87
N ALA A 40 -1.32 -5.74 -6.38
CA ALA A 40 -0.07 -5.93 -5.64
C ALA A 40 -0.24 -6.62 -4.27
N ALA A 41 -1.46 -6.74 -3.76
CA ALA A 41 -1.76 -7.43 -2.50
C ALA A 41 -2.27 -8.87 -2.71
N HIS A 42 -2.15 -9.45 -3.90
CA HIS A 42 -2.57 -10.84 -4.10
C HIS A 42 -1.58 -11.82 -3.46
N SER A 43 -2.07 -12.98 -3.07
CA SER A 43 -1.24 -14.15 -2.76
C SER A 43 -1.32 -15.18 -3.87
N PHE A 44 -0.24 -15.93 -4.07
CA PHE A 44 -0.19 -16.99 -5.08
C PHE A 44 0.47 -18.26 -4.52
N GLN A 45 0.16 -19.40 -5.12
CA GLN A 45 0.69 -20.69 -4.66
C GLN A 45 1.63 -21.33 -5.69
N ARG A 46 2.71 -21.95 -5.18
CA ARG A 46 3.62 -22.80 -5.96
C ARG A 46 4.11 -23.96 -5.11
N ARG A 47 3.90 -25.19 -5.57
CA ARG A 47 4.36 -26.43 -4.91
C ARG A 47 4.01 -26.49 -3.41
N GLY A 48 2.79 -26.07 -3.04
CA GLY A 48 2.33 -26.08 -1.66
C GLY A 48 2.75 -24.87 -0.80
N PHE A 49 3.60 -23.97 -1.32
CA PHE A 49 3.95 -22.71 -0.68
C PHE A 49 2.99 -21.61 -1.13
N THR A 50 2.52 -20.81 -0.16
CA THR A 50 1.70 -19.61 -0.40
C THR A 50 2.55 -18.37 -0.17
N PHE A 51 2.66 -17.53 -1.19
CA PHE A 51 3.47 -16.32 -1.18
C PHE A 51 2.60 -15.08 -1.27
N ASP A 52 2.91 -14.06 -0.48
CA ASP A 52 2.44 -12.71 -0.69
C ASP A 52 3.27 -12.04 -1.79
N SER A 53 2.61 -11.33 -2.70
CA SER A 53 3.29 -10.68 -3.84
C SER A 53 3.88 -9.31 -3.52
N GLY A 54 3.46 -8.67 -2.43
CA GLY A 54 3.85 -7.32 -2.07
C GLY A 54 3.84 -7.05 -0.57
N PRO A 55 2.80 -6.41 -0.01
CA PRO A 55 2.82 -5.93 1.38
C PRO A 55 2.88 -7.07 2.38
N SER A 56 3.65 -6.85 3.45
CA SER A 56 3.83 -7.83 4.53
C SER A 56 3.71 -7.23 5.93
N PHE A 57 3.77 -5.89 6.07
CA PHE A 57 3.57 -5.18 7.32
C PHE A 57 2.16 -4.65 7.45
N TYR A 58 1.48 -5.00 8.54
CA TYR A 58 0.14 -4.55 8.83
C TYR A 58 -0.01 -4.10 10.27
N CYS A 59 -0.84 -3.09 10.52
CA CYS A 59 -1.24 -2.65 11.86
C CYS A 59 -2.73 -2.33 11.87
N GLY A 60 -3.36 -2.51 13.03
CA GLY A 60 -4.74 -2.10 13.27
C GLY A 60 -5.81 -2.88 12.50
N LEU A 61 -5.57 -4.14 12.12
CA LEU A 61 -6.53 -4.99 11.42
C LEU A 61 -7.42 -5.81 12.38
N GLY A 62 -6.94 -6.12 13.59
CA GLY A 62 -7.64 -6.90 14.59
C GLY A 62 -8.81 -6.15 15.25
N LYS A 63 -9.78 -6.89 15.82
CA LYS A 63 -10.97 -6.32 16.50
C LYS A 63 -10.72 -5.89 17.94
N GLN A 64 -9.60 -6.24 18.51
CA GLN A 64 -9.34 -6.08 19.94
C GLN A 64 -9.16 -4.63 20.40
N ARG A 65 -8.85 -3.72 19.48
CA ARG A 65 -8.59 -2.31 19.78
C ARG A 65 -9.18 -1.40 18.70
N PRO A 66 -9.69 -0.21 19.05
CA PRO A 66 -10.11 0.79 18.06
C PRO A 66 -8.92 1.14 17.15
N SER A 67 -9.14 1.10 15.84
CA SER A 67 -8.15 1.46 14.83
C SER A 67 -8.70 2.53 13.91
N LEU A 68 -7.83 3.45 13.48
CA LEU A 68 -8.12 4.42 12.43
C LEU A 68 -7.76 3.89 11.04
N ASN A 69 -7.23 2.68 10.96
CA ASN A 69 -6.85 2.09 9.68
C ASN A 69 -8.06 2.05 8.73
N PRO A 70 -8.00 2.75 7.59
CA PRO A 70 -9.12 2.82 6.63
C PRO A 70 -9.57 1.45 6.14
N LEU A 71 -8.63 0.52 5.93
CA LEU A 71 -8.97 -0.84 5.52
C LEU A 71 -9.82 -1.54 6.58
N ARG A 72 -9.47 -1.39 7.86
CA ARG A 72 -10.26 -1.96 8.96
C ARG A 72 -11.66 -1.38 8.98
N GLN A 73 -11.80 -0.06 8.81
CA GLN A 73 -13.09 0.61 8.77
C GLN A 73 -13.98 0.07 7.62
N VAL A 74 -13.38 -0.18 6.45
CA VAL A 74 -14.10 -0.80 5.32
C VAL A 74 -14.56 -2.21 5.66
N LEU A 75 -13.71 -3.03 6.26
CA LEU A 75 -14.09 -4.39 6.66
C LEU A 75 -15.25 -4.39 7.64
N ASP A 76 -15.24 -3.47 8.61
CA ASP A 76 -16.35 -3.30 9.56
C ASP A 76 -17.67 -2.90 8.85
N VAL A 77 -17.60 -1.95 7.89
CA VAL A 77 -18.74 -1.54 7.05
C VAL A 77 -19.33 -2.72 6.27
N LEU A 78 -18.47 -3.58 5.76
CA LEU A 78 -18.87 -4.74 4.96
C LEU A 78 -19.35 -5.92 5.82
N GLY A 79 -19.17 -5.87 7.13
CA GLY A 79 -19.46 -6.97 8.05
C GLY A 79 -18.43 -8.11 7.93
N GLU A 80 -17.21 -7.81 7.48
CA GLU A 80 -16.11 -8.74 7.34
C GLU A 80 -15.13 -8.60 8.50
N SER A 81 -14.39 -9.68 8.77
CA SER A 81 -13.31 -9.67 9.76
C SER A 81 -12.17 -10.57 9.31
N LEU A 82 -10.99 -10.24 9.79
CA LEU A 82 -9.78 -11.03 9.59
C LEU A 82 -9.41 -11.72 10.90
N GLN A 83 -8.93 -12.95 10.80
CA GLN A 83 -8.18 -13.58 11.86
C GLN A 83 -6.75 -13.05 11.76
N VAL A 84 -6.20 -12.57 12.87
CA VAL A 84 -4.86 -11.96 12.90
C VAL A 84 -4.04 -12.56 14.02
N VAL A 85 -2.72 -12.61 13.83
CA VAL A 85 -1.73 -13.00 14.84
C VAL A 85 -0.95 -11.74 15.22
N PRO A 86 -1.12 -11.22 16.46
CA PRO A 86 -0.30 -10.11 16.93
C PRO A 86 1.14 -10.58 17.19
N TYR A 87 2.10 -9.71 16.91
CA TYR A 87 3.51 -10.00 17.16
C TYR A 87 4.29 -8.73 17.57
N ASP A 88 5.30 -8.94 18.44
CA ASP A 88 6.22 -7.91 18.90
C ASP A 88 7.53 -8.59 19.37
N PRO A 89 8.70 -8.25 18.83
CA PRO A 89 8.99 -7.08 17.98
C PRO A 89 8.35 -7.18 16.59
N MET A 90 8.17 -6.00 15.99
CA MET A 90 7.73 -5.88 14.58
C MET A 90 8.69 -6.58 13.62
N GLY A 91 9.99 -6.50 13.90
CA GLY A 91 11.06 -7.07 13.13
C GLY A 91 12.43 -6.70 13.68
N HIS A 92 13.46 -7.00 12.90
CA HIS A 92 14.83 -6.64 13.21
C HIS A 92 15.42 -5.82 12.07
N TYR A 93 16.05 -4.69 12.40
CA TYR A 93 16.83 -3.91 11.45
C TYR A 93 18.31 -4.27 11.61
N HIS A 94 18.94 -4.66 10.51
CA HIS A 94 20.34 -5.08 10.43
C HIS A 94 21.11 -3.99 9.70
N PHE A 95 21.78 -3.11 10.45
CA PHE A 95 22.73 -2.16 9.93
C PHE A 95 24.15 -2.77 9.91
N PRO A 96 25.11 -2.19 9.16
CA PRO A 96 26.51 -2.65 9.19
C PRO A 96 27.13 -2.65 10.59
N ASP A 97 26.73 -1.72 11.44
CA ASP A 97 27.20 -1.52 12.81
C ASP A 97 26.39 -2.32 13.87
N GLY A 98 25.36 -3.06 13.49
CA GLY A 98 24.64 -3.93 14.42
C GLY A 98 23.20 -4.24 14.02
N THR A 99 22.58 -5.07 14.84
CA THR A 99 21.18 -5.47 14.68
C THR A 99 20.38 -4.96 15.85
N PHE A 100 19.20 -4.41 15.58
CA PHE A 100 18.35 -3.94 16.65
C PHE A 100 16.87 -4.35 16.43
N PRO A 101 16.16 -4.75 17.52
CA PRO A 101 14.76 -5.11 17.44
C PRO A 101 13.88 -3.85 17.38
N VAL A 102 12.88 -3.86 16.51
CA VAL A 102 11.89 -2.79 16.34
C VAL A 102 10.61 -3.19 17.07
N TYR A 103 10.28 -2.49 18.16
CA TYR A 103 9.09 -2.78 18.94
C TYR A 103 7.92 -1.87 18.56
N SER A 104 6.71 -2.38 18.68
CA SER A 104 5.47 -1.59 18.59
C SER A 104 5.28 -0.72 19.83
N ASN A 105 5.69 -1.19 21.00
CA ASN A 105 5.70 -0.40 22.24
C ASN A 105 6.76 0.72 22.17
N ALA A 106 6.34 1.98 22.27
CA ALA A 106 7.21 3.15 22.11
C ALA A 106 8.34 3.25 23.17
N GLU A 107 8.11 2.79 24.40
CA GLU A 107 9.12 2.80 25.45
C GLU A 107 10.21 1.77 25.15
N ARG A 108 9.84 0.52 24.87
CA ARG A 108 10.79 -0.55 24.49
C ARG A 108 11.56 -0.19 23.22
N TYR A 109 10.90 0.50 22.27
CA TYR A 109 11.56 0.98 21.05
C TYR A 109 12.64 2.02 21.37
N ARG A 110 12.32 3.04 22.19
CA ARG A 110 13.30 4.03 22.65
C ARG A 110 14.41 3.43 23.49
N GLU A 111 14.11 2.44 24.34
CA GLU A 111 15.14 1.70 25.08
C GLU A 111 16.11 0.97 24.14
N ALA A 112 15.60 0.33 23.07
CA ALA A 112 16.42 -0.32 22.06
C ALA A 112 17.34 0.68 21.34
N VAL A 113 16.83 1.87 20.99
CA VAL A 113 17.62 2.97 20.42
C VAL A 113 18.63 3.50 21.42
N ALA A 114 18.26 3.65 22.72
CA ALA A 114 19.14 4.16 23.76
C ALA A 114 20.37 3.28 24.02
N ARG A 115 20.30 1.99 23.73
CA ARG A 115 21.45 1.06 23.81
C ARG A 115 22.50 1.35 22.73
N ILE A 116 22.11 2.01 21.63
CA ILE A 116 22.99 2.38 20.53
C ILE A 116 23.44 3.82 20.71
N THR A 117 22.49 4.73 20.94
CA THR A 117 22.73 6.17 21.10
C THR A 117 21.78 6.75 22.15
N PRO A 118 22.25 6.93 23.41
CA PRO A 118 21.41 7.46 24.51
C PRO A 118 20.86 8.87 24.21
N GLU A 119 21.67 9.76 23.63
CA GLU A 119 21.23 11.11 23.27
C GLU A 119 20.29 11.09 22.07
N GLY A 120 20.56 10.24 21.08
CA GLY A 120 19.67 10.03 19.93
C GLY A 120 18.28 9.52 20.34
N ALA A 121 18.18 8.68 21.36
CA ALA A 121 16.89 8.22 21.89
C ALA A 121 16.04 9.37 22.46
N LYS A 122 16.67 10.36 23.12
CA LYS A 122 15.98 11.57 23.58
C LYS A 122 15.52 12.44 22.41
N GLU A 123 16.32 12.50 21.36
CA GLU A 123 15.96 13.23 20.14
C GLU A 123 14.79 12.56 19.42
N LEU A 124 14.79 11.22 19.32
CA LEU A 124 13.69 10.45 18.79
C LEU A 124 12.40 10.68 19.58
N GLU A 125 12.48 10.72 20.92
CA GLU A 125 11.31 11.03 21.75
C GLU A 125 10.75 12.45 21.47
N ARG A 126 11.59 13.47 21.27
CA ARG A 126 11.14 14.81 20.87
C ARG A 126 10.46 14.80 19.50
N PHE A 127 11.05 14.08 18.54
CA PHE A 127 10.50 13.90 17.21
C PHE A 127 9.11 13.24 17.25
N GLU A 128 8.96 12.15 18.00
CA GLU A 128 7.67 11.45 18.18
C GLU A 128 6.63 12.38 18.85
N LYS A 129 7.01 13.08 19.92
CA LYS A 129 6.15 14.06 20.60
C LYS A 129 5.69 15.20 19.71
N ARG A 130 6.41 15.48 18.62
CA ARG A 130 6.02 16.49 17.63
C ARG A 130 4.97 15.98 16.64
N LEU A 131 5.01 14.70 16.30
CA LEU A 131 4.12 14.08 15.31
C LEU A 131 2.84 13.49 15.93
N LEU A 132 2.93 12.83 17.08
CA LEU A 132 1.79 12.12 17.69
C LEU A 132 0.55 13.00 17.93
N PRO A 133 0.65 14.31 18.32
CA PRO A 133 -0.52 15.15 18.47
C PRO A 133 -1.35 15.30 17.19
N LEU A 134 -0.73 15.16 16.01
CA LEU A 134 -1.46 15.16 14.75
C LEU A 134 -2.36 13.92 14.60
N TYR A 135 -1.86 12.74 14.97
CA TYR A 135 -2.67 11.53 15.02
C TYR A 135 -3.85 11.67 15.99
N GLU A 136 -3.61 12.21 17.20
CA GLU A 136 -4.65 12.42 18.20
C GLU A 136 -5.73 13.40 17.72
N ALA A 137 -5.36 14.43 16.97
CA ALA A 137 -6.31 15.39 16.41
C ALA A 137 -7.18 14.76 15.29
N LEU A 138 -6.61 13.81 14.53
CA LEU A 138 -7.31 13.10 13.46
C LEU A 138 -8.15 11.92 13.97
N ARG A 139 -7.90 11.44 15.18
CA ARG A 139 -8.49 10.22 15.74
C ARG A 139 -10.01 10.18 15.73
N ASP A 140 -10.62 11.32 15.95
CA ASP A 140 -12.08 11.43 16.04
C ASP A 140 -12.77 11.60 14.67
N VAL A 141 -11.97 11.68 13.58
CA VAL A 141 -12.46 11.82 12.20
C VAL A 141 -12.22 10.53 11.43
N PRO A 142 -13.19 9.59 11.42
CA PRO A 142 -13.00 8.33 10.72
C PRO A 142 -12.93 8.54 9.21
N THR A 143 -12.02 7.85 8.53
CA THR A 143 -11.85 7.94 7.08
C THR A 143 -13.16 7.62 6.34
N ILE A 144 -13.98 6.74 6.87
CA ILE A 144 -15.27 6.35 6.30
C ILE A 144 -16.27 7.53 6.22
N ALA A 145 -16.02 8.64 6.92
CA ALA A 145 -16.83 9.86 6.84
C ALA A 145 -16.34 10.83 5.76
N LEU A 146 -15.12 10.62 5.24
CA LEU A 146 -14.46 11.58 4.35
C LEU A 146 -14.89 11.39 2.88
N ARG A 147 -14.79 12.48 2.11
CA ARG A 147 -15.14 12.59 0.69
C ARG A 147 -14.04 13.37 -0.02
N ALA A 148 -13.99 13.27 -1.35
CA ALA A 148 -13.02 14.01 -2.18
C ALA A 148 -13.67 15.15 -2.99
N ASP A 149 -14.78 15.72 -2.51
CA ASP A 149 -15.49 16.83 -3.14
C ASP A 149 -15.75 17.98 -2.15
N TRP A 150 -16.32 19.10 -2.63
CA TRP A 150 -16.63 20.27 -1.80
C TRP A 150 -17.62 19.98 -0.65
N GLN A 151 -18.42 18.92 -0.77
CA GLN A 151 -19.34 18.48 0.29
C GLN A 151 -18.62 17.92 1.53
N LEU A 152 -17.30 17.72 1.48
CA LEU A 152 -16.48 17.43 2.64
C LEU A 152 -16.56 18.56 3.70
N ILE A 153 -16.62 19.83 3.26
CA ILE A 153 -16.62 21.00 4.16
C ILE A 153 -17.82 20.97 5.11
N PRO A 154 -19.09 20.89 4.65
CA PRO A 154 -20.22 20.82 5.57
C PRO A 154 -20.22 19.56 6.46
N VAL A 155 -19.68 18.42 6.00
CA VAL A 155 -19.53 17.21 6.83
C VAL A 155 -18.55 17.47 7.98
N LEU A 156 -17.38 18.03 7.67
CA LEU A 156 -16.34 18.31 8.67
C LEU A 156 -16.79 19.38 9.67
N VAL A 157 -17.36 20.49 9.20
CA VAL A 157 -17.82 21.60 10.08
C VAL A 157 -19.02 21.16 10.90
N GLY A 158 -19.99 20.45 10.30
CA GLY A 158 -21.21 20.05 11.01
C GLY A 158 -21.02 18.96 12.08
N ARG A 159 -20.03 18.07 11.89
CA ARG A 159 -19.86 16.90 12.76
C ARG A 159 -18.53 16.86 13.50
N TYR A 160 -17.45 17.38 12.89
CA TYR A 160 -16.08 17.21 13.37
C TYR A 160 -15.37 18.55 13.70
N LEU A 161 -16.12 19.64 13.87
CA LEU A 161 -15.55 20.95 14.19
C LEU A 161 -14.59 20.93 15.39
N PRO A 162 -14.85 20.23 16.50
CA PRO A 162 -13.89 20.15 17.61
C PRO A 162 -12.55 19.55 17.20
N SER A 163 -12.55 18.52 16.35
CA SER A 163 -11.34 17.88 15.84
C SER A 163 -10.59 18.79 14.87
N LEU A 164 -11.31 19.54 14.02
CA LEU A 164 -10.70 20.55 13.15
C LEU A 164 -9.99 21.64 13.97
N LEU A 165 -10.60 22.10 15.06
CA LEU A 165 -9.97 23.10 15.94
C LEU A 165 -8.71 22.56 16.60
N LYS A 166 -8.68 21.26 16.98
CA LYS A 166 -7.47 20.61 17.50
C LYS A 166 -6.36 20.51 16.45
N MET A 167 -6.70 20.49 15.15
CA MET A 167 -5.72 20.45 14.07
C MET A 167 -5.04 21.79 13.76
N LEU A 168 -5.67 22.92 14.12
CA LEU A 168 -5.16 24.25 13.77
C LEU A 168 -3.69 24.50 14.20
N PRO A 169 -3.25 24.11 15.42
CA PRO A 169 -1.86 24.28 15.82
C PRO A 169 -0.87 23.44 14.99
N HIS A 170 -1.35 22.44 14.26
CA HIS A 170 -0.54 21.46 13.53
C HIS A 170 -0.54 21.69 12.01
N LEU A 171 -1.20 22.76 11.51
CA LEU A 171 -1.30 23.03 10.06
C LEU A 171 0.06 23.09 9.35
N GLY A 172 1.07 23.68 10.00
CA GLY A 172 2.42 23.74 9.45
C GLY A 172 3.09 22.35 9.31
N ILE A 173 2.71 21.38 10.15
CA ILE A 173 3.22 20.01 10.08
C ILE A 173 2.43 19.21 9.05
N ILE A 174 1.11 19.42 8.95
CA ILE A 174 0.22 18.73 8.01
C ILE A 174 0.68 18.93 6.56
N GLN A 175 1.18 20.12 6.24
CA GLN A 175 1.63 20.46 4.88
C GLN A 175 3.12 20.17 4.67
N GLY A 176 3.84 19.82 5.73
CA GLY A 176 5.29 19.63 5.73
C GLY A 176 5.71 18.17 5.50
N SER A 177 7.02 18.01 5.37
CA SER A 177 7.67 16.71 5.33
C SER A 177 8.03 16.21 6.73
N VAL A 178 8.25 14.91 6.87
CA VAL A 178 8.90 14.31 8.04
C VAL A 178 10.29 14.91 8.24
N GLY A 179 11.02 15.20 7.13
CA GLY A 179 12.34 15.82 7.13
C GLY A 179 12.35 17.19 7.80
N ASP A 180 11.29 18.00 7.60
CA ASP A 180 11.18 19.33 8.26
C ASP A 180 11.08 19.22 9.79
N VAL A 181 10.47 18.16 10.30
CA VAL A 181 10.40 17.87 11.74
C VAL A 181 11.72 17.28 12.22
N MET A 182 12.28 16.32 11.46
CA MET A 182 13.57 15.69 11.76
C MET A 182 14.70 16.72 11.85
N ASP A 183 14.77 17.69 10.94
CA ASP A 183 15.82 18.73 10.93
C ASP A 183 15.79 19.64 12.18
N LYS A 184 14.62 19.79 12.79
CA LYS A 184 14.44 20.57 14.01
C LYS A 184 14.78 19.79 15.27
N GLU A 185 14.38 18.53 15.32
CA GLU A 185 14.38 17.73 16.55
C GLU A 185 15.54 16.74 16.66
N VAL A 186 16.16 16.34 15.52
CA VAL A 186 17.12 15.23 15.46
C VAL A 186 18.44 15.69 14.84
N ARG A 187 19.54 15.55 15.61
CA ARG A 187 20.93 15.82 15.18
C ARG A 187 21.73 14.53 15.03
N ASP A 188 21.41 13.52 15.83
CA ASP A 188 22.10 12.24 15.83
C ASP A 188 22.03 11.57 14.45
N PRO A 189 23.17 11.27 13.78
CA PRO A 189 23.18 10.75 12.42
C PRO A 189 22.60 9.33 12.32
N TRP A 190 22.68 8.53 13.38
CA TRP A 190 22.12 7.19 13.40
C TRP A 190 20.59 7.25 13.45
N VAL A 191 20.02 8.11 14.30
CA VAL A 191 18.56 8.29 14.40
C VAL A 191 18.01 8.91 13.11
N ARG A 192 18.72 9.84 12.47
CA ARG A 192 18.32 10.39 11.17
C ARG A 192 18.21 9.28 10.11
N ARG A 193 19.22 8.40 10.06
CA ARG A 193 19.21 7.23 9.14
C ARG A 193 18.05 6.27 9.46
N LEU A 194 17.76 6.05 10.73
CA LEU A 194 16.62 5.23 11.16
C LEU A 194 15.29 5.82 10.70
N ILE A 195 15.07 7.13 10.87
CA ILE A 195 13.86 7.83 10.42
C ILE A 195 13.75 7.77 8.89
N ASP A 196 14.85 8.00 8.16
CA ASP A 196 14.88 7.86 6.70
C ASP A 196 14.49 6.44 6.27
N LEU A 197 15.00 5.42 6.97
CA LEU A 197 14.66 4.02 6.68
C LEU A 197 13.17 3.74 6.93
N GLU A 198 12.61 4.18 8.05
CA GLU A 198 11.18 3.97 8.33
C GLU A 198 10.28 4.71 7.32
N CYS A 199 10.65 5.91 6.90
CA CYS A 199 9.97 6.64 5.83
C CYS A 199 10.05 5.88 4.50
N PHE A 200 11.23 5.38 4.16
CA PHE A 200 11.44 4.59 2.93
C PHE A 200 10.59 3.32 2.90
N LEU A 201 10.51 2.58 4.02
CA LEU A 201 9.69 1.38 4.12
C LEU A 201 8.18 1.68 3.96
N LEU A 202 7.76 2.89 4.31
CA LEU A 202 6.37 3.31 4.27
C LEU A 202 5.96 3.86 2.89
N SER A 203 6.73 4.80 2.34
CA SER A 203 6.38 5.60 1.16
C SER A 203 7.27 5.34 -0.07
N GLY A 204 8.37 4.60 0.08
CA GLY A 204 9.42 4.49 -0.93
C GLY A 204 10.31 5.73 -1.03
N LEU A 205 10.13 6.73 -0.16
CA LEU A 205 10.87 7.99 -0.11
C LEU A 205 11.53 8.17 1.26
N LYS A 206 12.60 8.98 1.34
CA LYS A 206 13.20 9.37 2.62
C LYS A 206 12.37 10.42 3.35
N ALA A 207 12.76 10.80 4.56
CA ALA A 207 12.04 11.71 5.43
C ALA A 207 11.63 13.04 4.76
N HIS A 208 12.50 13.65 3.95
CA HIS A 208 12.17 14.88 3.22
C HIS A 208 11.16 14.69 2.06
N GLY A 209 10.98 13.46 1.61
CA GLY A 209 9.97 13.13 0.60
C GLY A 209 8.63 12.67 1.18
N THR A 210 8.62 12.20 2.43
CA THR A 210 7.45 11.63 3.09
C THR A 210 6.65 12.70 3.82
N ILE A 211 5.34 12.73 3.66
CA ILE A 211 4.46 13.68 4.35
C ILE A 211 4.35 13.33 5.84
N ALA A 212 4.39 14.36 6.70
CA ALA A 212 4.37 14.17 8.16
C ALA A 212 3.09 13.46 8.68
N PRO A 213 1.87 13.69 8.13
CA PRO A 213 0.66 12.96 8.53
C PRO A 213 0.76 11.44 8.35
N GLU A 214 1.46 10.97 7.34
CA GLU A 214 1.61 9.53 7.06
C GLU A 214 2.40 8.82 8.16
N VAL A 215 3.53 9.41 8.59
CA VAL A 215 4.33 8.88 9.70
C VAL A 215 3.63 9.06 11.04
N ALA A 216 2.94 10.19 11.26
CA ALA A 216 2.13 10.39 12.46
C ALA A 216 1.05 9.31 12.60
N PHE A 217 0.37 8.97 11.49
CA PHE A 217 -0.61 7.90 11.45
C PHE A 217 0.01 6.54 11.75
N MET A 218 1.12 6.20 11.11
CA MET A 218 1.84 4.93 11.33
C MET A 218 2.31 4.78 12.78
N LEU A 219 2.91 5.83 13.37
CA LEU A 219 3.34 5.83 14.76
C LEU A 219 2.17 5.64 15.73
N GLY A 220 1.06 6.31 15.47
CA GLY A 220 -0.15 6.21 16.28
C GLY A 220 -0.80 4.83 16.22
N GLU A 221 -0.98 4.27 15.02
CA GLU A 221 -1.56 2.94 14.84
C GLU A 221 -0.65 1.84 15.41
N ARG A 222 0.67 1.91 15.17
CA ARG A 222 1.64 0.98 15.70
C ARG A 222 1.56 0.87 17.24
N THR A 223 1.51 2.02 17.92
CA THR A 223 1.49 2.08 19.38
C THR A 223 0.14 1.69 19.99
N ARG A 224 -0.96 2.02 19.33
CA ARG A 224 -2.31 1.82 19.87
C ARG A 224 -2.94 0.50 19.46
N ALA A 225 -2.92 0.19 18.19
CA ALA A 225 -3.57 -0.97 17.62
C ALA A 225 -2.67 -2.22 17.61
N GLY A 226 -1.34 -2.02 17.59
CA GLY A 226 -0.36 -3.09 17.50
C GLY A 226 -0.07 -3.50 16.07
N VAL A 227 0.90 -4.40 15.92
CA VAL A 227 1.30 -5.00 14.65
C VAL A 227 0.78 -6.42 14.59
N GLU A 228 0.23 -6.80 13.47
CA GLU A 228 -0.51 -8.04 13.30
C GLU A 228 -0.26 -8.62 11.90
N TYR A 229 -0.25 -9.95 11.82
CA TYR A 229 -0.23 -10.66 10.54
C TYR A 229 -1.61 -11.27 10.27
N PRO A 230 -2.25 -11.03 9.12
CA PRO A 230 -3.50 -11.67 8.76
C PRO A 230 -3.25 -13.14 8.42
N VAL A 231 -3.97 -14.06 9.07
CA VAL A 231 -3.90 -15.49 8.77
C VAL A 231 -4.34 -15.72 7.32
N GLY A 232 -3.50 -16.39 6.55
CA GLY A 232 -3.66 -16.54 5.10
C GLY A 232 -2.96 -15.46 4.26
N GLY A 233 -2.21 -14.56 4.91
CA GLY A 233 -1.44 -13.52 4.23
C GLY A 233 -2.26 -12.37 3.68
N SER A 234 -1.68 -11.59 2.78
CA SER A 234 -2.36 -10.47 2.11
C SER A 234 -3.57 -10.92 1.29
N GLY A 235 -3.57 -12.16 0.79
CA GLY A 235 -4.71 -12.78 0.12
C GLY A 235 -5.97 -12.82 0.97
N ALA A 236 -5.85 -13.05 2.28
CA ALA A 236 -7.00 -13.05 3.19
C ALA A 236 -7.71 -11.69 3.25
N ILE A 237 -6.96 -10.58 3.12
CA ILE A 237 -7.51 -9.23 3.03
C ILE A 237 -8.31 -9.07 1.73
N VAL A 238 -7.74 -9.51 0.62
CA VAL A 238 -8.39 -9.47 -0.71
C VAL A 238 -9.68 -10.29 -0.69
N ASP A 239 -9.64 -11.50 -0.15
CA ASP A 239 -10.78 -12.39 -0.03
C ASP A 239 -11.89 -11.80 0.82
N ALA A 240 -11.56 -11.13 1.93
CA ALA A 240 -12.53 -10.42 2.76
C ALA A 240 -13.23 -9.28 1.99
N LEU A 241 -12.47 -8.47 1.24
CA LEU A 241 -13.06 -7.44 0.39
C LEU A 241 -13.95 -8.01 -0.72
N VAL A 242 -13.53 -9.11 -1.34
CA VAL A 242 -14.34 -9.80 -2.37
C VAL A 242 -15.60 -10.42 -1.77
N ARG A 243 -15.53 -11.04 -0.58
CA ARG A 243 -16.73 -11.54 0.11
C ARG A 243 -17.68 -10.40 0.44
N GLY A 244 -17.16 -9.27 0.96
CA GLY A 244 -17.94 -8.08 1.24
C GLY A 244 -18.61 -7.51 0.00
N LEU A 245 -17.88 -7.37 -1.12
CA LEU A 245 -18.42 -6.96 -2.41
C LEU A 245 -19.62 -7.82 -2.82
N LYS A 246 -19.43 -9.15 -2.83
CA LYS A 246 -20.46 -10.13 -3.23
C LYS A 246 -21.65 -10.14 -2.28
N ARG A 247 -21.43 -10.02 -0.97
CA ARG A 247 -22.50 -9.94 0.05
C ARG A 247 -23.46 -8.80 -0.23
N TRP A 248 -22.96 -7.69 -0.73
CA TRP A 248 -23.74 -6.50 -1.03
C TRP A 248 -24.18 -6.42 -2.50
N GLY A 249 -24.09 -7.53 -3.25
CA GLY A 249 -24.63 -7.66 -4.61
C GLY A 249 -23.71 -7.15 -5.72
N GLY A 250 -22.44 -6.82 -5.40
CA GLY A 250 -21.44 -6.49 -6.41
C GLY A 250 -20.83 -7.75 -7.04
N GLU A 251 -20.27 -7.60 -8.24
CA GLU A 251 -19.69 -8.68 -9.01
C GLU A 251 -18.18 -8.47 -9.25
N LEU A 252 -17.42 -9.58 -9.26
CA LEU A 252 -16.02 -9.62 -9.69
C LEU A 252 -15.89 -10.57 -10.87
N ARG A 253 -15.34 -10.08 -11.99
CA ARG A 253 -15.00 -10.87 -13.16
C ARG A 253 -13.49 -10.92 -13.33
N LEU A 254 -12.90 -12.08 -13.09
CA LEU A 254 -11.49 -12.39 -13.38
C LEU A 254 -11.26 -12.67 -14.85
N ASN A 255 -10.02 -12.58 -15.32
CA ASN A 255 -9.64 -12.71 -16.73
C ASN A 255 -10.42 -11.76 -17.66
N ALA A 256 -10.91 -10.65 -17.12
CA ALA A 256 -11.67 -9.62 -17.81
C ALA A 256 -10.79 -8.37 -18.04
N HIS A 257 -9.84 -8.50 -18.95
CA HIS A 257 -8.91 -7.41 -19.27
C HIS A 257 -9.62 -6.27 -19.98
N VAL A 258 -9.73 -5.13 -19.31
CA VAL A 258 -10.21 -3.89 -19.93
C VAL A 258 -9.12 -3.34 -20.84
N GLU A 259 -9.45 -3.19 -22.12
CA GLU A 259 -8.55 -2.64 -23.13
C GLU A 259 -8.76 -1.15 -23.35
N GLN A 260 -9.99 -0.68 -23.17
CA GLN A 260 -10.34 0.73 -23.44
C GLN A 260 -11.51 1.19 -22.55
N ILE A 261 -11.44 2.44 -22.09
CA ILE A 261 -12.57 3.19 -21.55
C ILE A 261 -13.30 3.83 -22.74
N LEU A 262 -14.60 3.60 -22.83
CA LEU A 262 -15.43 4.11 -23.91
C LEU A 262 -15.92 5.52 -23.57
N VAL A 263 -15.73 6.44 -24.52
CA VAL A 263 -16.13 7.86 -24.39
C VAL A 263 -17.12 8.19 -25.49
N GLU A 264 -18.30 8.68 -25.10
CA GLU A 264 -19.34 9.16 -25.99
C GLU A 264 -19.80 10.56 -25.56
N ALA A 265 -19.89 11.49 -26.49
CA ALA A 265 -20.28 12.88 -26.23
C ALA A 265 -19.50 13.54 -25.06
N GLY A 266 -18.19 13.25 -24.97
CA GLY A 266 -17.31 13.80 -23.92
C GLY A 266 -17.55 13.23 -22.51
N LYS A 267 -18.13 12.04 -22.39
CA LYS A 267 -18.37 11.35 -21.11
C LYS A 267 -17.90 9.90 -21.18
N ALA A 268 -17.33 9.36 -20.11
CA ALA A 268 -17.12 7.94 -19.98
C ALA A 268 -18.48 7.23 -19.84
N VAL A 269 -18.69 6.16 -20.66
CA VAL A 269 -19.97 5.44 -20.72
C VAL A 269 -19.82 3.93 -20.55
N GLY A 270 -18.63 3.45 -20.28
CA GLY A 270 -18.35 2.03 -20.11
C GLY A 270 -16.94 1.65 -20.50
N VAL A 271 -16.73 0.37 -20.74
CA VAL A 271 -15.43 -0.21 -21.10
C VAL A 271 -15.57 -1.23 -22.22
N ARG A 272 -14.47 -1.43 -22.97
CA ARG A 272 -14.30 -2.56 -23.90
C ARG A 272 -13.29 -3.52 -23.30
N LEU A 273 -13.64 -4.80 -23.27
CA LEU A 273 -12.74 -5.87 -22.89
C LEU A 273 -11.93 -6.36 -24.11
N ARG A 274 -10.79 -6.99 -23.84
CA ARG A 274 -9.91 -7.55 -24.90
C ARG A 274 -10.58 -8.61 -25.76
N ASN A 275 -11.57 -9.34 -25.22
CA ASN A 275 -12.34 -10.32 -25.98
C ASN A 275 -13.42 -9.69 -26.89
N GLY A 276 -13.50 -8.35 -26.93
CA GLY A 276 -14.45 -7.58 -27.71
C GLY A 276 -15.75 -7.22 -26.98
N ASP A 277 -16.01 -7.79 -25.80
CA ASP A 277 -17.21 -7.45 -25.02
C ASP A 277 -17.25 -5.95 -24.68
N VAL A 278 -18.42 -5.35 -24.83
CA VAL A 278 -18.70 -3.97 -24.43
C VAL A 278 -19.61 -3.96 -23.21
N LEU A 279 -19.14 -3.33 -22.14
CA LEU A 279 -19.89 -3.18 -20.89
C LEU A 279 -20.20 -1.68 -20.69
N LYS A 280 -21.48 -1.36 -20.49
CA LYS A 280 -21.94 0.02 -20.30
C LYS A 280 -22.27 0.31 -18.84
N ALA A 281 -21.81 1.46 -18.35
CA ALA A 281 -22.18 2.04 -17.06
C ALA A 281 -21.92 3.55 -17.08
N PRO A 282 -22.73 4.36 -16.38
CA PRO A 282 -22.53 5.82 -16.32
C PRO A 282 -21.30 6.22 -15.47
N ILE A 283 -20.78 5.31 -14.65
CA ILE A 283 -19.61 5.51 -13.81
C ILE A 283 -18.55 4.46 -14.16
N VAL A 284 -17.35 4.93 -14.46
CA VAL A 284 -16.16 4.10 -14.65
C VAL A 284 -15.10 4.55 -13.65
N ILE A 285 -14.56 3.59 -12.88
CA ILE A 285 -13.53 3.85 -11.88
C ILE A 285 -12.26 3.10 -12.28
N SER A 286 -11.18 3.83 -12.57
CA SER A 286 -9.89 3.22 -12.89
C SER A 286 -9.04 3.08 -11.64
N ASN A 287 -8.66 1.83 -11.34
CA ASN A 287 -7.63 1.48 -10.36
C ASN A 287 -6.30 1.10 -11.04
N ALA A 288 -6.16 1.40 -12.33
CA ALA A 288 -4.90 1.33 -13.04
C ALA A 288 -4.02 2.54 -12.68
N THR A 289 -2.71 2.42 -12.92
CA THR A 289 -1.80 3.54 -12.67
C THR A 289 -2.18 4.77 -13.50
N ILE A 290 -1.70 5.95 -13.07
CA ILE A 290 -1.92 7.20 -13.81
C ILE A 290 -1.38 7.11 -15.24
N TRP A 291 -0.23 6.47 -15.42
CA TRP A 291 0.43 6.29 -16.73
C TRP A 291 -0.31 5.29 -17.62
N ASP A 292 -0.83 4.19 -17.06
CA ASP A 292 -1.61 3.21 -17.80
C ASP A 292 -3.00 3.74 -18.14
N THR A 293 -3.58 4.58 -17.28
CA THR A 293 -4.87 5.21 -17.56
C THR A 293 -4.75 6.25 -18.69
N TYR A 294 -3.70 7.09 -18.68
CA TYR A 294 -3.59 8.26 -19.57
C TYR A 294 -2.57 8.11 -20.71
N GLY A 295 -1.85 7.01 -20.77
CA GLY A 295 -0.93 6.69 -21.86
C GLY A 295 0.48 7.24 -21.68
N GLY A 296 1.19 6.82 -20.63
CA GLY A 296 2.62 7.07 -20.45
C GLY A 296 3.47 6.38 -21.53
N THR A 297 4.70 6.85 -21.74
CA THR A 297 5.61 6.44 -22.82
C THR A 297 5.87 4.93 -22.86
N HIS A 298 5.85 4.26 -21.72
CA HIS A 298 6.05 2.81 -21.60
C HIS A 298 4.77 2.06 -21.20
N SER A 299 3.61 2.72 -21.26
CA SER A 299 2.34 2.03 -21.08
C SER A 299 2.11 1.08 -22.24
N ARG A 300 1.74 -0.17 -21.93
CA ARG A 300 1.51 -1.20 -22.97
C ARG A 300 0.32 -0.89 -23.87
N ALA A 301 -0.73 -0.33 -23.27
CA ALA A 301 -1.91 0.19 -23.97
C ALA A 301 -2.64 1.14 -23.03
N PRO A 302 -2.76 2.43 -23.38
CA PRO A 302 -3.51 3.39 -22.57
C PRO A 302 -5.00 3.04 -22.59
N LEU A 303 -5.64 3.18 -21.42
CA LEU A 303 -7.08 2.94 -21.32
C LEU A 303 -7.92 4.05 -22.00
N LEU A 304 -7.35 5.26 -22.17
CA LEU A 304 -7.96 6.40 -22.84
C LEU A 304 -7.19 6.79 -24.09
N ARG A 305 -7.90 7.28 -25.10
CA ARG A 305 -7.30 7.92 -26.27
C ARG A 305 -6.79 9.31 -25.87
N LYS A 306 -5.85 9.84 -26.65
CA LYS A 306 -5.23 11.15 -26.37
C LYS A 306 -6.24 12.31 -26.39
N GLU A 307 -7.22 12.22 -27.27
CA GLU A 307 -8.29 13.21 -27.47
C GLU A 307 -9.38 13.18 -26.39
N ASP A 308 -9.46 12.13 -25.58
CA ASP A 308 -10.51 11.97 -24.56
C ASP A 308 -10.29 12.86 -23.31
N LEU A 309 -9.12 13.49 -23.20
CA LEU A 309 -8.76 14.38 -22.09
C LEU A 309 -8.15 15.68 -22.59
N PRO A 310 -8.30 16.81 -21.85
CA PRO A 310 -7.55 18.03 -22.14
C PRO A 310 -6.04 17.75 -22.15
N GLN A 311 -5.36 18.18 -23.21
CA GLN A 311 -3.94 17.92 -23.42
C GLN A 311 -3.08 18.39 -22.23
N SER A 312 -3.33 19.59 -21.71
CA SER A 312 -2.59 20.15 -20.57
C SER A 312 -2.71 19.31 -19.32
N TYR A 313 -3.91 18.78 -19.02
CA TYR A 313 -4.13 17.90 -17.88
C TYR A 313 -3.37 16.56 -18.06
N ARG A 314 -3.50 15.96 -19.24
CA ARG A 314 -2.83 14.69 -19.56
C ARG A 314 -1.31 14.81 -19.45
N GLU A 315 -0.73 15.87 -20.05
CA GLU A 315 0.72 16.11 -19.99
C GLU A 315 1.20 16.37 -18.55
N SER A 316 0.45 17.13 -17.76
CA SER A 316 0.76 17.35 -16.35
C SER A 316 0.74 16.04 -15.55
N ALA A 317 -0.31 15.24 -15.73
CA ALA A 317 -0.44 13.95 -15.04
C ALA A 317 0.70 12.97 -15.39
N LEU A 318 1.09 12.91 -16.66
CA LEU A 318 2.16 12.02 -17.13
C LEU A 318 3.58 12.46 -16.72
N LYS A 319 3.76 13.71 -16.27
CA LYS A 319 5.02 14.19 -15.68
C LYS A 319 5.24 13.73 -14.25
N THR A 320 4.24 13.11 -13.61
CA THR A 320 4.38 12.55 -12.26
C THR A 320 5.51 11.52 -12.27
N PRO A 321 6.56 11.68 -11.44
CA PRO A 321 7.63 10.70 -11.37
C PRO A 321 7.13 9.40 -10.73
N ALA A 322 7.73 8.27 -11.10
CA ALA A 322 7.43 6.96 -10.54
C ALA A 322 8.52 6.55 -9.54
N VAL A 323 8.16 5.86 -8.47
CA VAL A 323 9.10 5.10 -7.63
C VAL A 323 9.54 3.88 -8.43
N ASP A 324 10.79 3.46 -8.27
CA ASP A 324 11.32 2.27 -8.92
C ASP A 324 10.49 1.01 -8.64
N SER A 325 10.71 -0.01 -9.44
CA SER A 325 10.17 -1.34 -9.25
C SER A 325 11.00 -2.13 -8.22
N PHE A 326 10.86 -3.44 -8.22
CA PHE A 326 11.56 -4.33 -7.29
C PHE A 326 12.16 -5.56 -7.96
N MET A 327 13.27 -6.03 -7.39
CA MET A 327 13.66 -7.44 -7.43
C MET A 327 13.02 -8.19 -6.28
N HIS A 328 12.54 -9.40 -6.54
CA HIS A 328 11.92 -10.27 -5.55
C HIS A 328 12.56 -11.66 -5.52
N LEU A 329 12.68 -12.22 -4.32
CA LEU A 329 12.89 -13.64 -4.10
C LEU A 329 11.67 -14.20 -3.36
N HIS A 330 11.04 -15.23 -3.92
CA HIS A 330 10.04 -16.03 -3.23
C HIS A 330 10.64 -17.43 -3.08
N LEU A 331 10.95 -17.81 -1.84
CA LEU A 331 11.69 -19.04 -1.54
C LEU A 331 10.86 -19.96 -0.65
N GLY A 332 10.87 -21.26 -0.97
CA GLY A 332 10.52 -22.33 -0.02
C GLY A 332 11.81 -22.90 0.56
N ILE A 333 11.89 -22.97 1.87
CA ILE A 333 13.10 -23.44 2.58
C ILE A 333 12.78 -24.49 3.63
N ARG A 334 13.73 -25.39 3.96
CA ARG A 334 13.64 -26.28 5.11
C ARG A 334 13.76 -25.50 6.41
N ALA A 335 12.87 -25.79 7.38
CA ALA A 335 12.75 -25.07 8.66
C ALA A 335 13.60 -25.65 9.82
N GLU A 336 14.32 -26.77 9.59
CA GLU A 336 15.12 -27.44 10.63
C GLU A 336 16.06 -26.44 11.35
N ARG A 337 16.03 -26.45 12.70
CA ARG A 337 16.90 -25.58 13.55
C ARG A 337 16.73 -24.09 13.30
N LEU A 338 15.51 -23.65 12.94
CA LEU A 338 15.15 -22.23 12.81
C LEU A 338 14.13 -21.79 13.87
N GLU A 339 14.06 -22.52 15.01
CA GLU A 339 13.23 -22.15 16.14
C GLU A 339 13.64 -20.76 16.67
N GLY A 340 12.65 -19.90 16.92
CA GLY A 340 12.89 -18.51 17.36
C GLY A 340 13.20 -17.50 16.23
N LEU A 341 13.15 -17.92 14.97
CA LEU A 341 13.24 -17.00 13.84
C LEU A 341 12.08 -16.00 13.89
N THR A 342 12.39 -14.72 13.72
CA THR A 342 11.36 -13.68 13.62
C THR A 342 10.90 -13.49 12.17
N GLY A 343 9.69 -12.97 11.98
CA GLY A 343 9.07 -12.94 10.65
C GLY A 343 9.51 -11.79 9.76
N HIS A 344 10.01 -10.67 10.31
CA HIS A 344 10.44 -9.54 9.48
C HIS A 344 11.87 -9.11 9.76
N HIS A 345 12.61 -8.83 8.70
CA HIS A 345 13.96 -8.25 8.77
C HIS A 345 14.15 -7.21 7.68
N VAL A 346 14.86 -6.15 8.01
CA VAL A 346 15.35 -5.16 7.04
C VAL A 346 16.86 -5.11 7.15
N VAL A 347 17.55 -5.30 6.04
CA VAL A 347 19.02 -5.33 5.97
C VAL A 347 19.49 -4.15 5.14
N VAL A 348 20.27 -3.26 5.75
CA VAL A 348 21.01 -2.21 5.05
C VAL A 348 22.45 -2.68 4.89
N HIS A 349 22.91 -2.86 3.66
CA HIS A 349 24.23 -3.41 3.38
C HIS A 349 25.36 -2.42 3.65
N ASN A 350 25.16 -1.15 3.28
CA ASN A 350 26.18 -0.13 3.39
C ASN A 350 25.57 1.19 3.93
N ALA A 351 26.04 1.59 5.11
CA ALA A 351 25.55 2.81 5.78
C ALA A 351 26.04 4.11 5.12
N SER A 352 27.07 4.07 4.28
CA SER A 352 27.59 5.23 3.54
C SER A 352 26.90 5.45 2.18
N GLN A 353 26.13 4.46 1.71
CA GLN A 353 25.30 4.57 0.53
C GLN A 353 23.89 5.04 0.90
N ASP A 354 23.19 5.64 -0.06
CA ASP A 354 21.80 6.00 0.12
C ASP A 354 20.95 4.74 0.36
N ILE A 355 20.01 4.82 1.31
CA ILE A 355 19.13 3.69 1.61
C ILE A 355 18.21 3.33 0.44
N THR A 356 17.96 4.26 -0.48
CA THR A 356 17.14 4.04 -1.69
C THR A 356 17.95 3.50 -2.87
N GLU A 357 19.29 3.36 -2.73
CA GLU A 357 20.11 2.75 -3.78
C GLU A 357 19.67 1.31 -4.04
N PRO A 358 19.55 0.89 -5.31
CA PRO A 358 19.18 -0.47 -5.68
C PRO A 358 20.06 -1.53 -5.00
N GLY A 359 19.43 -2.46 -4.31
CA GLY A 359 20.12 -3.53 -3.60
C GLY A 359 20.76 -3.15 -2.25
N ASN A 360 20.75 -1.88 -1.84
CA ASN A 360 21.32 -1.48 -0.53
C ASN A 360 20.40 -1.80 0.64
N THR A 361 19.08 -1.56 0.50
CA THR A 361 18.08 -1.91 1.50
C THR A 361 17.27 -3.11 1.02
N CYS A 362 17.31 -4.20 1.78
CA CYS A 362 16.60 -5.43 1.49
C CYS A 362 15.56 -5.70 2.59
N MET A 363 14.30 -5.87 2.21
CA MET A 363 13.21 -6.26 3.09
C MET A 363 13.00 -7.77 2.99
N ILE A 364 12.80 -8.43 4.12
CA ILE A 364 12.59 -9.88 4.24
C ILE A 364 11.36 -10.15 5.09
N SER A 365 10.47 -11.00 4.61
CA SER A 365 9.30 -11.51 5.33
C SER A 365 9.31 -13.02 5.34
N ILE A 366 9.09 -13.62 6.52
CA ILE A 366 9.00 -15.07 6.73
C ILE A 366 7.67 -15.35 7.44
N PRO A 367 6.53 -15.16 6.76
CA PRO A 367 5.22 -15.14 7.41
C PRO A 367 4.78 -16.50 7.96
N SER A 368 5.37 -17.60 7.50
CA SER A 368 5.11 -18.93 8.03
C SER A 368 5.54 -19.13 9.49
N VAL A 369 6.26 -18.19 10.11
CA VAL A 369 6.50 -18.18 11.56
C VAL A 369 5.24 -17.81 12.35
N TRP A 370 4.27 -17.14 11.71
CA TRP A 370 2.97 -16.80 12.31
C TRP A 370 1.82 -17.65 11.80
N ASP A 371 1.92 -18.14 10.55
CA ASP A 371 0.91 -18.98 9.92
C ASP A 371 1.57 -20.16 9.20
N ALA A 372 1.69 -21.27 9.89
CA ALA A 372 2.33 -22.47 9.37
C ALA A 372 1.64 -23.04 8.12
N ASN A 373 0.37 -22.69 7.86
CA ASN A 373 -0.36 -23.18 6.68
C ASN A 373 0.14 -22.56 5.36
N LEU A 374 1.00 -21.54 5.42
CA LEU A 374 1.60 -20.92 4.24
C LEU A 374 2.69 -21.77 3.59
N ALA A 375 3.20 -22.78 4.29
CA ALA A 375 4.25 -23.67 3.80
C ALA A 375 3.91 -25.15 4.11
N PRO A 376 4.45 -26.11 3.33
CA PRO A 376 4.40 -27.51 3.71
C PRO A 376 5.04 -27.76 5.08
N GLU A 377 4.63 -28.82 5.79
CA GLU A 377 5.19 -29.20 7.08
C GLU A 377 6.72 -29.29 7.03
N GLY A 378 7.40 -28.78 8.06
CA GLY A 378 8.86 -28.73 8.14
C GLY A 378 9.51 -27.68 7.22
N HIS A 379 8.74 -26.75 6.66
CA HIS A 379 9.24 -25.70 5.76
C HIS A 379 8.81 -24.30 6.19
N HIS A 380 9.53 -23.30 5.67
CA HIS A 380 9.14 -21.90 5.72
C HIS A 380 9.00 -21.32 4.32
N VAL A 381 8.13 -20.34 4.20
CA VAL A 381 8.04 -19.44 3.05
C VAL A 381 8.81 -18.15 3.35
N VAL A 382 9.62 -17.70 2.40
CA VAL A 382 10.40 -16.46 2.50
C VAL A 382 10.09 -15.59 1.30
N HIS A 383 9.80 -14.32 1.54
CA HIS A 383 9.70 -13.27 0.55
C HIS A 383 10.74 -12.20 0.87
N ALA A 384 11.70 -11.98 -0.03
CA ALA A 384 12.68 -10.91 0.10
C ALA A 384 12.64 -10.00 -1.13
N TYR A 385 12.80 -8.68 -0.93
CA TYR A 385 12.71 -7.72 -2.03
C TYR A 385 13.57 -6.48 -1.77
N THR A 386 13.98 -5.82 -2.85
CA THR A 386 14.74 -4.57 -2.85
C THR A 386 14.35 -3.73 -4.06
N LEU A 387 14.51 -2.41 -3.97
CA LEU A 387 14.29 -1.54 -5.14
C LEU A 387 15.18 -1.94 -6.31
N GLU A 388 14.61 -1.87 -7.50
CA GLU A 388 15.28 -2.13 -8.75
C GLU A 388 14.67 -1.28 -9.87
N PRO A 389 15.44 -0.42 -10.55
CA PRO A 389 14.97 0.36 -11.68
C PRO A 389 14.44 -0.53 -12.81
N PHE A 390 13.40 -0.08 -13.49
CA PHE A 390 12.89 -0.78 -14.68
C PHE A 390 13.84 -0.66 -15.88
N GLU A 391 14.60 0.41 -15.94
CA GLU A 391 15.54 0.66 -17.03
C GLU A 391 16.61 -0.45 -17.15
N GLY A 392 16.91 -0.85 -18.38
CA GLY A 392 17.85 -1.95 -18.65
C GLY A 392 17.28 -3.35 -18.53
N TRP A 393 16.00 -3.50 -18.11
CA TRP A 393 15.34 -4.79 -18.09
C TRP A 393 14.63 -5.08 -19.42
N GLN A 394 15.13 -6.10 -20.12
CA GLN A 394 14.53 -6.65 -21.36
C GLN A 394 14.72 -8.16 -21.41
N ARG A 395 13.85 -8.85 -22.14
CA ARG A 395 13.94 -10.32 -22.36
C ARG A 395 14.86 -10.59 -23.55
N ASP A 396 16.17 -10.50 -23.30
CA ASP A 396 17.24 -10.82 -24.22
C ASP A 396 18.02 -12.07 -23.76
N GLU A 397 19.09 -12.44 -24.47
CA GLU A 397 19.93 -13.60 -24.15
C GLU A 397 20.59 -13.46 -22.76
N ALA A 398 20.89 -12.23 -22.30
CA ALA A 398 21.50 -11.97 -20.99
C ALA A 398 20.47 -11.92 -19.85
N TYR A 399 19.16 -12.08 -20.12
CA TYR A 399 18.11 -11.91 -19.12
C TYR A 399 18.29 -12.80 -17.88
N GLU A 400 18.52 -14.09 -18.05
CA GLU A 400 18.67 -15.03 -16.93
C GLU A 400 19.95 -14.78 -16.13
N GLN A 401 21.04 -14.37 -16.78
CA GLN A 401 22.27 -13.98 -16.10
C GLN A 401 22.06 -12.70 -15.27
N ARG A 402 21.49 -11.64 -15.87
CA ARG A 402 21.15 -10.38 -15.20
C ARG A 402 20.26 -10.61 -14.00
N LYS A 403 19.24 -11.45 -14.13
CA LYS A 403 18.31 -11.85 -13.07
C LYS A 403 19.03 -12.47 -11.88
N LYS A 404 19.99 -13.36 -12.13
CA LYS A 404 20.81 -13.99 -11.07
C LYS A 404 21.72 -12.97 -10.40
N GLU A 405 22.39 -12.12 -11.17
CA GLU A 405 23.33 -11.10 -10.64
C GLU A 405 22.58 -10.09 -9.77
N ARG A 406 21.48 -9.54 -10.27
CA ARG A 406 20.68 -8.53 -9.56
C ARG A 406 19.95 -9.07 -8.33
N SER A 407 19.77 -10.38 -8.20
CA SER A 407 19.21 -11.01 -6.99
C SER A 407 20.26 -11.22 -5.87
N GLN A 408 21.57 -11.09 -6.14
CA GLN A 408 22.60 -11.38 -5.14
C GLN A 408 22.55 -10.50 -3.88
N PRO A 409 22.20 -9.20 -3.93
CA PRO A 409 21.99 -8.42 -2.70
C PRO A 409 20.95 -9.04 -1.76
N LEU A 410 19.86 -9.58 -2.30
CA LEU A 410 18.83 -10.25 -1.52
C LEU A 410 19.34 -11.53 -0.85
N PHE A 411 20.14 -12.34 -1.56
CA PHE A 411 20.76 -13.52 -0.98
C PHE A 411 21.75 -13.15 0.14
N ARG A 412 22.59 -12.12 -0.07
CA ARG A 412 23.48 -11.63 1.00
C ARG A 412 22.73 -11.12 2.22
N ALA A 413 21.57 -10.48 2.02
CA ALA A 413 20.70 -10.04 3.12
C ALA A 413 20.13 -11.26 3.88
N LEU A 414 19.66 -12.26 3.14
CA LEU A 414 19.13 -13.50 3.72
C LEU A 414 20.21 -14.28 4.48
N GLU A 415 21.45 -14.33 4.00
CA GLU A 415 22.60 -14.97 4.67
C GLU A 415 22.94 -14.32 6.02
N ARG A 416 22.60 -13.03 6.24
CA ARG A 416 22.73 -12.38 7.55
C ARG A 416 21.67 -12.88 8.56
N VAL A 417 20.52 -13.30 8.07
CA VAL A 417 19.38 -13.77 8.89
C VAL A 417 19.42 -15.28 9.06
N ILE A 418 19.71 -16.00 7.99
CA ILE A 418 19.81 -17.46 7.91
C ILE A 418 21.10 -17.81 7.16
N PRO A 419 22.22 -18.02 7.86
CA PRO A 419 23.56 -18.16 7.22
C PRO A 419 23.65 -19.28 6.17
N ASP A 420 22.90 -20.36 6.34
CA ASP A 420 22.87 -21.52 5.44
C ASP A 420 21.67 -21.52 4.47
N ILE A 421 21.07 -20.34 4.20
CA ILE A 421 19.85 -20.19 3.39
C ILE A 421 19.91 -20.93 2.05
N ARG A 422 21.05 -20.84 1.34
CA ARG A 422 21.21 -21.49 0.02
C ARG A 422 21.14 -23.02 0.09
N GLN A 423 21.58 -23.62 1.19
CA GLN A 423 21.54 -25.07 1.40
C GLN A 423 20.13 -25.56 1.76
N ARG A 424 19.25 -24.64 2.24
CA ARG A 424 17.87 -24.92 2.65
C ARG A 424 16.86 -24.83 1.52
N LEU A 425 17.26 -24.29 0.35
CA LEU A 425 16.35 -24.05 -0.76
C LEU A 425 15.69 -25.33 -1.28
N VAL A 426 14.36 -25.32 -1.37
CA VAL A 426 13.55 -26.36 -2.04
C VAL A 426 12.72 -25.77 -3.18
N LEU A 427 12.49 -24.46 -3.14
CA LEU A 427 11.85 -23.70 -4.21
C LEU A 427 12.51 -22.31 -4.30
N GLU A 428 12.83 -21.89 -5.50
CA GLU A 428 13.36 -20.56 -5.79
C GLU A 428 12.59 -19.94 -6.96
N LEU A 429 12.01 -18.77 -6.73
CA LEU A 429 11.37 -17.94 -7.75
C LEU A 429 11.95 -16.54 -7.67
N ILE A 430 12.51 -16.06 -8.77
CA ILE A 430 13.07 -14.71 -8.87
C ILE A 430 12.14 -13.84 -9.72
N GLY A 431 11.55 -12.81 -9.11
CA GLY A 431 10.78 -11.77 -9.77
C GLY A 431 11.65 -10.57 -10.13
N THR A 432 11.39 -9.97 -11.29
CA THR A 432 12.10 -8.79 -11.80
C THR A 432 11.11 -7.65 -12.05
N PRO A 433 11.54 -6.42 -12.33
CA PRO A 433 10.65 -5.35 -12.78
C PRO A 433 9.72 -5.75 -13.94
N LEU A 434 10.21 -6.61 -14.87
CA LEU A 434 9.37 -7.16 -15.94
C LEU A 434 8.27 -8.09 -15.41
N SER A 435 8.56 -8.88 -14.36
CA SER A 435 7.56 -9.74 -13.72
C SER A 435 6.44 -8.91 -13.10
N HIS A 436 6.80 -7.85 -12.36
CA HIS A 436 5.87 -6.90 -11.77
C HIS A 436 4.99 -6.22 -12.83
N SER A 437 5.62 -5.65 -13.85
CA SER A 437 4.91 -5.02 -14.96
C SER A 437 3.97 -6.00 -15.69
N TYR A 438 4.36 -7.28 -15.82
CA TYR A 438 3.56 -8.29 -16.51
C TYR A 438 2.35 -8.76 -15.68
N TYR A 439 2.59 -9.22 -14.46
CA TYR A 439 1.54 -9.84 -13.64
C TYR A 439 0.60 -8.80 -13.02
N LEU A 440 1.14 -7.68 -12.54
CA LEU A 440 0.35 -6.63 -11.91
C LEU A 440 -0.21 -5.61 -12.90
N ARG A 441 0.20 -5.66 -14.17
CA ARG A 441 -0.19 -4.67 -15.20
C ARG A 441 0.08 -3.24 -14.79
N ARG A 442 1.16 -3.02 -14.04
CA ARG A 442 1.59 -1.69 -13.58
C ARG A 442 2.64 -1.11 -14.51
N TYR A 443 2.52 0.17 -14.79
CA TYR A 443 3.51 0.95 -15.52
C TYR A 443 4.91 0.70 -14.97
N GLN A 444 5.84 0.19 -15.78
CA GLN A 444 7.21 -0.14 -15.39
C GLN A 444 7.36 -1.00 -14.11
N GLY A 445 6.30 -1.69 -13.68
CA GLY A 445 6.28 -2.41 -12.41
C GLY A 445 6.44 -1.53 -11.18
N THR A 446 6.21 -0.22 -11.28
CA THR A 446 6.45 0.77 -10.22
C THR A 446 5.74 0.44 -8.90
N TYR A 447 6.37 0.86 -7.80
CA TYR A 447 5.74 0.83 -6.46
C TYR A 447 4.57 1.83 -6.36
N GLY A 448 4.69 2.98 -7.03
CA GLY A 448 3.68 4.03 -7.09
C GLY A 448 4.26 5.36 -7.57
N PRO A 449 3.50 6.45 -7.51
CA PRO A 449 4.00 7.78 -7.86
C PRO A 449 4.92 8.34 -6.76
N ALA A 450 6.06 8.89 -7.17
CA ALA A 450 7.01 9.57 -6.29
C ALA A 450 6.59 11.04 -6.08
N ILE A 451 5.45 11.27 -5.43
CA ILE A 451 4.97 12.61 -5.09
C ILE A 451 5.53 13.01 -3.74
N ALA A 452 6.62 13.78 -3.77
CA ALA A 452 7.29 14.21 -2.55
C ALA A 452 6.51 15.33 -1.82
N ALA A 453 6.61 15.31 -0.48
CA ALA A 453 6.05 16.34 0.40
C ALA A 453 6.45 17.75 -0.04
N GLY A 454 5.52 18.70 -0.01
CA GLY A 454 5.74 20.10 -0.40
C GLY A 454 5.96 20.36 -1.89
N LYS A 455 5.99 19.32 -2.74
CA LYS A 455 6.15 19.46 -4.21
C LYS A 455 4.81 19.43 -4.94
N ALA A 456 3.95 18.50 -4.59
CA ALA A 456 2.61 18.37 -5.13
C ALA A 456 1.72 17.64 -4.12
N MET A 457 0.40 17.70 -4.32
CA MET A 457 -0.54 16.83 -3.61
C MET A 457 -0.98 15.70 -4.54
N PHE A 458 -1.28 14.55 -3.97
CA PHE A 458 -1.96 13.50 -4.72
C PHE A 458 -3.29 14.02 -5.26
N PRO A 459 -3.62 13.76 -6.53
CA PRO A 459 -4.90 14.19 -7.10
C PRO A 459 -6.07 13.50 -6.39
N GLY A 460 -7.22 14.14 -6.35
CA GLY A 460 -8.48 13.54 -5.93
C GLY A 460 -8.95 12.44 -6.89
N CYS A 461 -10.07 11.80 -6.55
CA CYS A 461 -10.64 10.73 -7.38
C CYS A 461 -11.27 11.23 -8.69
N GLN A 462 -11.63 12.51 -8.79
CA GLN A 462 -12.30 13.09 -9.96
C GLN A 462 -11.31 13.34 -11.09
N THR A 463 -11.80 13.21 -12.33
CA THR A 463 -11.04 13.56 -13.54
C THR A 463 -11.78 14.62 -14.35
N PRO A 464 -11.12 15.31 -15.31
CA PRO A 464 -11.81 16.24 -16.21
C PRO A 464 -12.81 15.56 -17.15
N LEU A 465 -12.76 14.21 -17.30
CA LEU A 465 -13.70 13.44 -18.10
C LEU A 465 -14.91 13.04 -17.24
N PRO A 466 -16.10 13.63 -17.45
CA PRO A 466 -17.29 13.24 -16.71
C PRO A 466 -17.56 11.73 -16.80
N GLY A 467 -17.97 11.13 -15.69
CA GLY A 467 -18.19 9.68 -15.60
C GLY A 467 -16.94 8.84 -15.35
N LEU A 468 -15.72 9.43 -15.45
CA LEU A 468 -14.47 8.74 -15.12
C LEU A 468 -13.94 9.21 -13.75
N TYR A 469 -13.64 8.24 -12.90
CA TYR A 469 -13.02 8.42 -11.59
C TYR A 469 -11.77 7.56 -11.46
N ARG A 470 -10.92 7.86 -10.49
CA ARG A 470 -9.70 7.09 -10.21
C ARG A 470 -9.59 6.78 -8.73
N VAL A 471 -9.00 5.62 -8.44
CA VAL A 471 -8.64 5.17 -7.09
C VAL A 471 -7.27 4.52 -7.11
N GLY A 472 -6.76 4.18 -5.95
CA GLY A 472 -5.47 3.49 -5.79
C GLY A 472 -4.35 4.44 -5.40
N ASP A 473 -3.12 3.98 -5.52
CA ASP A 473 -1.91 4.66 -5.08
C ASP A 473 -1.59 5.97 -5.79
N SER A 474 -2.16 6.18 -6.97
CA SER A 474 -1.99 7.40 -7.76
C SER A 474 -3.04 8.47 -7.46
N THR A 475 -3.80 8.30 -6.38
CA THR A 475 -4.80 9.26 -5.89
C THR A 475 -4.65 9.49 -4.38
N MET A 476 -5.20 10.58 -3.88
CA MET A 476 -5.20 10.91 -2.45
C MET A 476 -5.79 9.76 -1.60
N PRO A 477 -5.18 9.38 -0.47
CA PRO A 477 -4.02 10.01 0.15
C PRO A 477 -2.65 9.52 -0.34
N GLY A 478 -2.56 8.49 -1.18
CA GLY A 478 -1.30 8.04 -1.78
C GLY A 478 -1.01 6.55 -1.67
N ILE A 479 0.24 6.19 -1.41
CA ILE A 479 0.77 4.83 -1.42
C ILE A 479 0.51 4.12 -0.07
N GLY A 480 0.45 2.79 -0.09
CA GLY A 480 0.28 1.93 1.09
C GLY A 480 -1.13 1.37 1.22
N VAL A 481 -1.26 0.19 1.84
CA VAL A 481 -2.55 -0.53 1.95
C VAL A 481 -3.64 0.31 2.61
N PRO A 482 -3.40 1.00 3.75
CA PRO A 482 -4.40 1.89 4.34
C PRO A 482 -4.76 3.07 3.43
N ALA A 483 -3.76 3.67 2.78
CA ALA A 483 -3.95 4.83 1.91
C ALA A 483 -4.78 4.47 0.66
N VAL A 484 -4.50 3.34 0.01
CA VAL A 484 -5.28 2.92 -1.16
C VAL A 484 -6.70 2.50 -0.78
N ALA A 485 -6.91 1.94 0.42
CA ALA A 485 -8.25 1.71 0.94
C ALA A 485 -8.98 3.04 1.18
N ALA A 486 -8.32 4.04 1.76
CA ALA A 486 -8.87 5.38 1.93
C ALA A 486 -9.26 6.00 0.58
N SER A 487 -8.43 5.85 -0.46
CA SER A 487 -8.76 6.37 -1.80
C SER A 487 -10.07 5.79 -2.34
N GLY A 488 -10.31 4.48 -2.09
CA GLY A 488 -11.55 3.80 -2.44
C GLY A 488 -12.76 4.35 -1.67
N ILE A 489 -12.61 4.60 -0.36
CA ILE A 489 -13.64 5.23 0.48
C ILE A 489 -13.99 6.61 -0.04
N LEU A 490 -12.98 7.46 -0.23
CA LEU A 490 -13.14 8.84 -0.70
C LEU A 490 -13.91 8.88 -2.03
N CYS A 491 -13.54 8.01 -2.97
CA CYS A 491 -14.20 7.90 -4.26
C CYS A 491 -15.65 7.45 -4.11
N ALA A 492 -15.91 6.38 -3.39
CA ALA A 492 -17.27 5.86 -3.19
C ALA A 492 -18.18 6.90 -2.53
N ASN A 493 -17.70 7.58 -1.48
CA ASN A 493 -18.48 8.61 -0.79
C ASN A 493 -18.72 9.84 -1.67
N THR A 494 -17.82 10.18 -2.59
CA THR A 494 -18.01 11.27 -3.57
C THR A 494 -19.14 10.95 -4.56
N LEU A 495 -19.38 9.68 -4.83
CA LEU A 495 -20.38 9.21 -5.80
C LEU A 495 -21.80 9.03 -5.21
N VAL A 496 -21.96 9.19 -3.90
CA VAL A 496 -23.25 9.06 -3.21
C VAL A 496 -23.60 10.34 -2.45
N MET A 497 -24.85 10.46 -2.04
CA MET A 497 -25.30 11.60 -1.23
C MET A 497 -24.70 11.57 0.18
N PRO A 498 -24.35 12.72 0.80
CA PRO A 498 -23.81 12.77 2.17
C PRO A 498 -24.71 12.10 3.22
N GLN A 499 -26.03 12.10 3.00
CA GLN A 499 -27.00 11.44 3.87
C GLN A 499 -26.75 9.93 3.95
N GLN A 500 -26.46 9.27 2.81
CA GLN A 500 -26.16 7.82 2.77
C GLN A 500 -24.90 7.48 3.58
N THR A 501 -23.87 8.33 3.50
CA THR A 501 -22.66 8.18 4.32
C THR A 501 -22.97 8.38 5.81
N SER A 502 -23.80 9.36 6.15
CA SER A 502 -24.21 9.63 7.53
C SER A 502 -25.03 8.48 8.14
N GLU A 503 -25.97 7.92 7.38
CA GLU A 503 -26.76 6.74 7.78
C GLU A 503 -25.88 5.52 8.02
N LEU A 504 -24.87 5.30 7.16
CA LEU A 504 -23.89 4.22 7.32
C LEU A 504 -23.14 4.35 8.65
N LEU A 505 -22.66 5.57 8.98
CA LEU A 505 -21.92 5.85 10.22
C LEU A 505 -22.80 5.65 11.47
N VAL A 506 -24.07 6.03 11.43
CA VAL A 506 -25.03 5.81 12.54
C VAL A 506 -25.25 4.31 12.77
N ASN A 507 -25.35 3.53 11.69
CA ASN A 507 -25.56 2.09 11.80
C ASN A 507 -24.31 1.36 12.34
N LEU A 508 -23.12 1.83 12.05
CA LEU A 508 -21.87 1.29 12.62
C LEU A 508 -21.72 1.60 14.11
N GLY A 509 -22.19 2.75 14.57
CA GLY A 509 -22.15 3.13 15.98
C GLY A 509 -23.18 2.42 16.85
N LYS A 510 -24.11 1.65 16.25
CA LYS A 510 -25.14 0.85 16.96
C LYS A 510 -24.75 -0.63 17.15
N ASN A 511 -23.70 -1.09 16.50
CA ASN A 511 -23.16 -2.44 16.59
C ASN A 511 -21.86 -2.43 17.44
#